data_e86cc0884d4195d852b5f31966d59224
#
_entry.id   e86cc0884d4195d852b5f31966d59224
#
_cell.length_a   1.000
_cell.length_b   1.000
_cell.length_c   1.000
_cell.angle_alpha   90.00
_cell.angle_beta   90.00
_cell.angle_gamma   90.00
#
_symmetry.space_group_name_H-M   'P 1'
#
loop_
_entity.id
_entity.type
_entity.pdbx_description
1 polymer ?
#
loop_
_entity_poly.entity_id
_entity_poly.type
_entity_poly.pdbx_seq_one_letter_code
_entity_poly.pdbx_strand_id
1 'polypeptide(L)'
;MIALVGVDGSGKSTQARALARRLTDRGVPAAYFENAGGRPLWNGLARALGRPDGVALFGRTLYPALEATVRALAMARTVLVARLTGRTAVLDRWTWCQDVIMTARGDRGRRAVRAAYAIFPRPTVVCFLATAPEVAQQRVAARGIDTEELAHLRALDAAYRALPEFPSFVVLDGDATPDEVAAALDRAVSPLVTG
;
A
#
# COMPACT_ATOMS: atom_id res chain seq x y z
N MET A 1 1.34 -8.51 -12.48
CA MET A 1 1.50 -7.82 -11.18
C MET A 1 0.13 -7.67 -10.52
N ILE A 2 0.03 -7.95 -9.23
CA ILE A 2 -1.19 -7.88 -8.42
C ILE A 2 -0.92 -6.91 -7.27
N ALA A 3 -1.74 -5.88 -7.08
CA ALA A 3 -1.57 -4.90 -6.01
C ALA A 3 -2.68 -4.99 -4.96
N LEU A 4 -2.30 -4.98 -3.69
CA LEU A 4 -3.22 -4.84 -2.57
C LEU A 4 -3.09 -3.43 -2.00
N VAL A 5 -4.19 -2.71 -1.93
CA VAL A 5 -4.28 -1.35 -1.41
C VAL A 5 -5.40 -1.23 -0.38
N GLY A 6 -5.37 -0.17 0.42
CA GLY A 6 -6.34 0.08 1.50
C GLY A 6 -5.66 0.80 2.67
N VAL A 7 -6.42 1.12 3.71
CA VAL A 7 -5.94 1.85 4.89
C VAL A 7 -5.01 1.00 5.77
N ASP A 8 -4.24 1.61 6.64
CA ASP A 8 -3.44 0.86 7.61
C ASP A 8 -4.36 0.10 8.57
N GLY A 9 -4.00 -1.15 8.89
CA GLY A 9 -4.88 -2.07 9.62
C GLY A 9 -5.81 -2.94 8.76
N SER A 10 -5.92 -2.69 7.44
CA SER A 10 -6.81 -3.47 6.57
C SER A 10 -6.33 -4.90 6.25
N GLY A 11 -5.16 -5.33 6.71
CA GLY A 11 -4.66 -6.68 6.47
C GLY A 11 -3.85 -6.88 5.18
N LYS A 12 -3.58 -5.83 4.40
CA LYS A 12 -2.84 -5.88 3.11
C LYS A 12 -1.59 -6.73 3.16
N SER A 13 -0.68 -6.44 4.08
CA SER A 13 0.62 -7.11 4.15
C SER A 13 0.49 -8.60 4.46
N THR A 14 -0.44 -8.96 5.33
CA THR A 14 -0.74 -10.35 5.67
C THR A 14 -1.28 -11.10 4.47
N GLN A 15 -2.29 -10.53 3.82
CA GLN A 15 -2.95 -11.14 2.67
C GLN A 15 -2.03 -11.18 1.43
N ALA A 16 -1.21 -10.14 1.19
CA ALA A 16 -0.27 -10.14 0.08
C ALA A 16 0.81 -11.21 0.22
N ARG A 17 1.37 -11.38 1.44
CA ARG A 17 2.34 -12.46 1.72
C ARG A 17 1.71 -13.84 1.56
N ALA A 18 0.51 -14.02 2.10
CA ALA A 18 -0.22 -15.29 1.97
C ALA A 18 -0.57 -15.58 0.50
N LEU A 19 -1.03 -14.59 -0.27
CA LEU A 19 -1.32 -14.76 -1.69
C LEU A 19 -0.07 -15.16 -2.48
N ALA A 20 1.07 -14.51 -2.26
CA ALA A 20 2.32 -14.85 -2.95
C ALA A 20 2.74 -16.32 -2.69
N ARG A 21 2.56 -16.81 -1.45
CA ARG A 21 2.79 -18.22 -1.10
C ARG A 21 1.81 -19.14 -1.83
N ARG A 22 0.49 -18.88 -1.71
CA ARG A 22 -0.54 -19.71 -2.37
C ARG A 22 -0.35 -19.80 -3.89
N LEU A 23 0.04 -18.71 -4.56
CA LEU A 23 0.36 -18.72 -5.99
C LEU A 23 1.54 -19.62 -6.28
N THR A 24 2.61 -19.53 -5.49
CA THR A 24 3.80 -20.37 -5.64
C THR A 24 3.49 -21.86 -5.42
N ASP A 25 2.69 -22.18 -4.39
CA ASP A 25 2.25 -23.56 -4.07
C ASP A 25 1.40 -24.15 -5.21
N ARG A 26 0.72 -23.31 -5.99
CA ARG A 26 -0.04 -23.69 -7.18
C ARG A 26 0.80 -23.71 -8.48
N GLY A 27 2.12 -23.59 -8.38
CA GLY A 27 3.04 -23.64 -9.53
C GLY A 27 3.19 -22.32 -10.28
N VAL A 28 2.62 -21.21 -9.77
CA VAL A 28 2.81 -19.85 -10.34
C VAL A 28 3.92 -19.13 -9.56
N PRO A 29 5.13 -18.98 -10.11
CA PRO A 29 6.20 -18.29 -9.40
C PRO A 29 5.78 -16.88 -9.01
N ALA A 30 5.64 -16.61 -7.72
CA ALA A 30 5.23 -15.31 -7.20
C ALA A 30 6.17 -14.82 -6.10
N ALA A 31 6.22 -13.50 -5.89
CA ALA A 31 7.00 -12.88 -4.83
C ALA A 31 6.24 -11.69 -4.23
N TYR A 32 6.33 -11.55 -2.91
CA TYR A 32 5.81 -10.42 -2.15
C TYR A 32 6.78 -9.24 -2.21
N PHE A 33 6.24 -8.05 -2.43
CA PHE A 33 6.99 -6.80 -2.40
C PHE A 33 6.25 -5.74 -1.59
N GLU A 34 6.94 -5.18 -0.59
CA GLU A 34 6.44 -4.04 0.18
C GLU A 34 7.02 -2.74 -0.41
N ASN A 35 6.13 -1.80 -0.74
CA ASN A 35 6.48 -0.50 -1.32
C ASN A 35 6.20 0.63 -0.30
N ALA A 36 6.87 0.55 0.85
CA ALA A 36 6.74 1.53 1.92
C ALA A 36 7.41 2.88 1.57
N GLY A 37 6.92 3.99 2.16
CA GLY A 37 7.48 5.33 1.97
C GLY A 37 8.61 5.70 2.95
N GLY A 38 9.13 4.74 3.74
CA GLY A 38 10.23 5.00 4.67
C GLY A 38 9.85 5.75 5.95
N ARG A 39 8.56 5.86 6.29
CA ARG A 39 8.08 6.56 7.51
C ARG A 39 8.81 6.10 8.79
N PRO A 40 9.04 4.80 9.06
CA PRO A 40 9.79 4.38 10.23
C PRO A 40 11.23 4.89 10.25
N LEU A 41 11.89 4.91 9.08
CA LEU A 41 13.25 5.43 8.92
C LEU A 41 13.30 6.92 9.28
N TRP A 42 12.42 7.73 8.69
CA TRP A 42 12.40 9.17 8.91
C TRP A 42 12.01 9.55 10.34
N ASN A 43 11.04 8.85 10.92
CA ASN A 43 10.66 9.06 12.32
C ASN A 43 11.76 8.59 13.29
N GLY A 44 12.50 7.53 12.96
CA GLY A 44 13.66 7.10 13.71
C GLY A 44 14.78 8.16 13.72
N LEU A 45 15.10 8.69 12.54
CA LEU A 45 16.07 9.78 12.41
C LEU A 45 15.63 11.05 13.15
N ALA A 46 14.36 11.44 13.01
CA ALA A 46 13.82 12.60 13.70
C ALA A 46 13.97 12.47 15.23
N ARG A 47 13.59 11.32 15.79
CA ARG A 47 13.72 11.05 17.24
C ARG A 47 15.19 11.08 17.69
N ALA A 48 16.11 10.52 16.90
CA ALA A 48 17.54 10.60 17.19
C ALA A 48 18.08 12.05 17.22
N LEU A 49 17.42 12.96 16.49
CA LEU A 49 17.74 14.39 16.45
C LEU A 49 16.84 15.24 17.37
N GLY A 50 16.14 14.62 18.32
CA GLY A 50 15.28 15.30 19.30
C GLY A 50 14.00 15.90 18.72
N ARG A 51 13.54 15.40 17.56
CA ARG A 51 12.28 15.82 16.93
C ARG A 51 11.21 14.72 17.09
N PRO A 52 9.92 15.07 17.21
CA PRO A 52 8.84 14.10 17.41
C PRO A 52 8.66 13.15 16.20
N ASP A 53 8.76 13.66 14.97
CA ASP A 53 8.57 12.91 13.74
C ASP A 53 9.29 13.55 12.54
N GLY A 54 9.20 12.88 11.38
CA GLY A 54 9.83 13.34 10.15
C GLY A 54 9.27 14.67 9.62
N VAL A 55 7.99 14.98 9.89
CA VAL A 55 7.40 16.27 9.50
C VAL A 55 8.01 17.42 10.30
N ALA A 56 8.23 17.21 11.60
CA ALA A 56 8.88 18.19 12.46
C ALA A 56 10.37 18.39 12.09
N LEU A 57 11.01 17.37 11.53
CA LEU A 57 12.42 17.44 11.10
C LEU A 57 12.58 18.11 9.74
N PHE A 58 11.79 17.70 8.73
CA PHE A 58 11.97 18.10 7.33
C PHE A 58 10.95 19.15 6.84
N GLY A 59 9.92 19.43 7.66
CA GLY A 59 8.82 20.31 7.28
C GLY A 59 7.82 19.67 6.32
N ARG A 60 6.66 20.34 6.18
CA ARG A 60 5.50 19.84 5.41
C ARG A 60 5.71 19.79 3.90
N THR A 61 6.77 20.38 3.39
CA THR A 61 7.06 20.37 1.94
C THR A 61 8.08 19.31 1.58
N LEU A 62 9.18 19.18 2.32
CA LEU A 62 10.26 18.26 2.01
C LEU A 62 9.90 16.83 2.42
N TYR A 63 9.25 16.66 3.57
CA TYR A 63 8.91 15.32 4.08
C TYR A 63 8.10 14.45 3.09
N PRO A 64 6.99 14.96 2.48
CA PRO A 64 6.25 14.19 1.47
C PRO A 64 7.09 13.82 0.23
N ALA A 65 8.02 14.71 -0.18
CA ALA A 65 8.92 14.42 -1.28
C ALA A 65 9.91 13.29 -0.95
N LEU A 66 10.44 13.26 0.29
CA LEU A 66 11.30 12.18 0.76
C LEU A 66 10.54 10.84 0.83
N GLU A 67 9.32 10.84 1.38
CA GLU A 67 8.47 9.63 1.39
C GLU A 67 8.19 9.15 -0.04
N ALA A 68 7.87 10.05 -0.96
CA ALA A 68 7.63 9.73 -2.36
C ALA A 68 8.89 9.15 -3.04
N THR A 69 10.06 9.71 -2.77
CA THR A 69 11.33 9.22 -3.34
C THR A 69 11.64 7.80 -2.86
N VAL A 70 11.55 7.55 -1.56
CA VAL A 70 11.79 6.20 -1.00
C VAL A 70 10.82 5.18 -1.59
N ARG A 71 9.53 5.55 -1.71
CA ARG A 71 8.54 4.69 -2.35
C ARG A 71 8.85 4.45 -3.84
N ALA A 72 9.27 5.48 -4.58
CA ALA A 72 9.69 5.33 -5.98
C ALA A 72 10.83 4.33 -6.13
N LEU A 73 11.85 4.42 -5.28
CA LEU A 73 12.96 3.47 -5.26
C LEU A 73 12.52 2.05 -4.94
N ALA A 74 11.62 1.88 -3.96
CA ALA A 74 11.04 0.58 -3.64
C ALA A 74 10.26 -0.01 -4.82
N MET A 75 9.44 0.80 -5.50
CA MET A 75 8.69 0.39 -6.70
C MET A 75 9.62 0.07 -7.87
N ALA A 76 10.66 0.87 -8.11
CA ALA A 76 11.66 0.62 -9.15
C ALA A 76 12.38 -0.71 -8.92
N ARG A 77 12.82 -0.97 -7.66
CA ARG A 77 13.38 -2.26 -7.26
C ARG A 77 12.40 -3.40 -7.52
N THR A 78 11.14 -3.23 -7.15
CA THR A 78 10.08 -4.25 -7.38
C THR A 78 9.94 -4.60 -8.85
N VAL A 79 9.83 -3.58 -9.72
CA VAL A 79 9.70 -3.77 -11.17
C VAL A 79 10.94 -4.48 -11.74
N LEU A 80 12.13 -4.05 -11.33
CA LEU A 80 13.38 -4.65 -11.77
C LEU A 80 13.48 -6.12 -11.38
N VAL A 81 13.26 -6.42 -10.10
CA VAL A 81 13.33 -7.81 -9.59
C VAL A 81 12.28 -8.70 -10.24
N ALA A 82 11.03 -8.22 -10.36
CA ALA A 82 9.96 -8.98 -11.01
C ALA A 82 10.29 -9.31 -12.47
N ARG A 83 10.86 -8.34 -13.21
CA ARG A 83 11.29 -8.54 -14.61
C ARG A 83 12.45 -9.51 -14.72
N LEU A 84 13.47 -9.37 -13.89
CA LEU A 84 14.67 -10.22 -13.93
C LEU A 84 14.38 -11.66 -13.51
N THR A 85 13.43 -11.87 -12.60
CA THR A 85 13.10 -13.20 -12.07
C THR A 85 11.93 -13.88 -12.78
N GLY A 86 11.17 -13.16 -13.62
CA GLY A 86 9.95 -13.66 -14.26
C GLY A 86 8.82 -13.96 -13.29
N ARG A 87 8.93 -13.54 -12.02
CA ARG A 87 7.94 -13.82 -10.97
C ARG A 87 6.76 -12.85 -11.01
N THR A 88 5.59 -13.38 -10.73
CA THR A 88 4.41 -12.55 -10.46
C THR A 88 4.62 -11.73 -9.20
N ALA A 89 4.67 -10.40 -9.35
CA ALA A 89 4.81 -9.50 -8.21
C ALA A 89 3.47 -9.32 -7.51
N VAL A 90 3.41 -9.67 -6.22
CA VAL A 90 2.31 -9.37 -5.31
C VAL A 90 2.73 -8.17 -4.46
N LEU A 91 2.06 -7.04 -4.67
CA LEU A 91 2.46 -5.73 -4.19
C LEU A 91 1.64 -5.34 -2.96
N ASP A 92 2.31 -5.06 -1.86
CA ASP A 92 1.74 -4.33 -0.74
C ASP A 92 2.03 -2.84 -0.94
N ARG A 93 1.00 -2.06 -1.26
CA ARG A 93 1.05 -0.67 -1.69
C ARG A 93 1.63 -0.47 -3.10
N TRP A 94 1.09 0.55 -3.79
CA TRP A 94 1.56 0.96 -5.12
C TRP A 94 1.45 2.47 -5.30
N THR A 95 1.50 2.95 -6.52
CA THR A 95 1.55 4.39 -6.86
C THR A 95 0.46 5.22 -6.20
N TRP A 96 -0.78 4.73 -6.16
CA TRP A 96 -1.93 5.44 -5.57
C TRP A 96 -1.80 5.69 -4.07
N CYS A 97 -1.06 4.85 -3.35
CA CYS A 97 -0.91 5.01 -1.91
C CYS A 97 -0.25 6.34 -1.52
N GLN A 98 0.70 6.84 -2.32
CA GLN A 98 1.30 8.16 -2.06
C GLN A 98 0.33 9.28 -2.35
N ASP A 99 -0.43 9.19 -3.46
CA ASP A 99 -1.46 10.15 -3.83
C ASP A 99 -2.53 10.27 -2.73
N VAL A 100 -3.01 9.14 -2.22
CA VAL A 100 -3.97 9.05 -1.13
C VAL A 100 -3.44 9.66 0.16
N ILE A 101 -2.21 9.31 0.57
CA ILE A 101 -1.58 9.85 1.78
C ILE A 101 -1.44 11.38 1.68
N MET A 102 -0.96 11.88 0.56
CA MET A 102 -0.81 13.32 0.33
C MET A 102 -2.17 14.03 0.29
N THR A 103 -3.20 13.39 -0.26
CA THR A 103 -4.57 13.92 -0.26
C THR A 103 -5.12 14.01 1.17
N ALA A 104 -5.01 12.94 1.95
CA ALA A 104 -5.51 12.89 3.33
C ALA A 104 -4.80 13.90 4.26
N ARG A 105 -3.52 14.18 4.01
CA ARG A 105 -2.74 15.18 4.77
C ARG A 105 -2.89 16.61 4.24
N GLY A 106 -3.47 16.81 3.05
CA GLY A 106 -3.48 18.11 2.37
C GLY A 106 -2.08 18.57 1.91
N ASP A 107 -1.19 17.63 1.60
CA ASP A 107 0.19 17.94 1.19
C ASP A 107 0.24 18.59 -0.19
N ARG A 108 1.19 19.55 -0.34
CA ARG A 108 1.46 20.20 -1.62
C ARG A 108 2.26 19.28 -2.56
N GLY A 109 2.19 19.55 -3.87
CA GLY A 109 3.00 18.80 -4.85
C GLY A 109 2.41 17.46 -5.29
N ARG A 110 1.21 17.08 -4.82
CA ARG A 110 0.53 15.81 -5.17
C ARG A 110 0.51 15.54 -6.68
N ARG A 111 0.18 16.57 -7.50
CA ARG A 111 0.12 16.42 -8.98
C ARG A 111 1.48 16.06 -9.57
N ALA A 112 2.57 16.65 -9.08
CA ALA A 112 3.92 16.36 -9.54
C ALA A 112 4.34 14.93 -9.18
N VAL A 113 4.06 14.49 -7.94
CA VAL A 113 4.31 13.09 -7.52
C VAL A 113 3.51 12.09 -8.34
N ARG A 114 2.22 12.38 -8.59
CA ARG A 114 1.38 11.54 -9.44
C ARG A 114 1.91 11.45 -10.88
N ALA A 115 2.37 12.55 -11.46
CA ALA A 115 2.99 12.58 -12.78
C ALA A 115 4.32 11.80 -12.80
N ALA A 116 5.18 11.98 -11.80
CA ALA A 116 6.41 11.21 -11.68
C ALA A 116 6.17 9.70 -11.54
N TYR A 117 5.09 9.30 -10.84
CA TYR A 117 4.74 7.90 -10.66
C TYR A 117 4.06 7.25 -11.87
N ALA A 118 3.65 8.04 -12.88
CA ALA A 118 3.06 7.52 -14.11
C ALA A 118 4.03 6.66 -14.95
N ILE A 119 5.34 6.73 -14.69
CA ILE A 119 6.35 5.87 -15.31
C ILE A 119 6.26 4.41 -14.87
N PHE A 120 5.68 4.14 -13.70
CA PHE A 120 5.56 2.78 -13.18
C PHE A 120 4.44 2.01 -13.88
N PRO A 121 4.65 0.71 -14.19
CA PRO A 121 3.65 -0.10 -14.86
C PRO A 121 2.41 -0.25 -13.97
N ARG A 122 1.23 -0.31 -14.60
CA ARG A 122 -0.01 -0.60 -13.89
C ARG A 122 -0.10 -2.08 -13.54
N PRO A 123 -0.45 -2.45 -12.31
CA PRO A 123 -0.79 -3.83 -11.97
C PRO A 123 -1.99 -4.31 -12.80
N THR A 124 -1.99 -5.58 -13.16
CA THR A 124 -3.08 -6.20 -13.91
C THR A 124 -4.36 -6.28 -13.08
N VAL A 125 -4.21 -6.52 -11.76
CA VAL A 125 -5.32 -6.51 -10.81
C VAL A 125 -4.94 -5.66 -9.61
N VAL A 126 -5.86 -4.82 -9.17
CA VAL A 126 -5.75 -4.01 -7.95
C VAL A 126 -6.90 -4.38 -7.03
N CYS A 127 -6.57 -4.92 -5.87
CA CYS A 127 -7.55 -5.27 -4.84
C CYS A 127 -7.52 -4.20 -3.73
N PHE A 128 -8.66 -3.56 -3.52
CA PHE A 128 -8.86 -2.65 -2.40
C PHE A 128 -9.49 -3.40 -1.24
N LEU A 129 -8.78 -3.52 -0.11
CA LEU A 129 -9.32 -4.10 1.11
C LEU A 129 -10.12 -3.01 1.84
N ALA A 130 -11.43 -3.04 1.65
CA ALA A 130 -12.39 -2.14 2.28
C ALA A 130 -12.59 -2.58 3.74
N THR A 131 -11.92 -1.89 4.65
CA THR A 131 -12.01 -2.12 6.09
C THR A 131 -12.57 -0.88 6.74
N ALA A 132 -13.56 -1.04 7.62
CA ALA A 132 -14.09 0.08 8.39
C ALA A 132 -12.96 0.76 9.17
N PRO A 133 -12.85 2.10 9.13
CA PRO A 133 -11.76 2.83 9.80
C PRO A 133 -11.64 2.51 11.29
N GLU A 134 -12.75 2.23 11.95
CA GLU A 134 -12.83 1.84 13.35
C GLU A 134 -12.19 0.46 13.60
N VAL A 135 -12.48 -0.51 12.73
CA VAL A 135 -11.89 -1.85 12.78
C VAL A 135 -10.40 -1.78 12.46
N ALA A 136 -10.03 -0.99 11.46
CA ALA A 136 -8.64 -0.77 11.08
C ALA A 136 -7.84 -0.17 12.24
N GLN A 137 -8.40 0.84 12.95
CA GLN A 137 -7.78 1.45 14.13
C GLN A 137 -7.55 0.44 15.24
N GLN A 138 -8.57 -0.36 15.57
CA GLN A 138 -8.44 -1.43 16.59
C GLN A 138 -7.32 -2.41 16.24
N ARG A 139 -7.23 -2.83 14.96
CA ARG A 139 -6.18 -3.74 14.49
C ARG A 139 -4.79 -3.12 14.55
N VAL A 140 -4.65 -1.81 14.28
CA VAL A 140 -3.38 -1.08 14.41
C VAL A 140 -2.98 -0.99 15.89
N ALA A 141 -3.90 -0.58 16.77
CA ALA A 141 -3.66 -0.49 18.20
C ALA A 141 -3.26 -1.84 18.81
N ALA A 142 -3.92 -2.93 18.42
CA ALA A 142 -3.61 -4.28 18.90
C ALA A 142 -2.20 -4.76 18.54
N ARG A 143 -1.56 -4.19 17.50
CA ARG A 143 -0.16 -4.51 17.15
C ARG A 143 0.87 -3.85 18.06
N GLY A 144 0.49 -2.77 18.78
CA GLY A 144 1.37 -2.06 19.71
C GLY A 144 2.57 -1.34 19.10
N ILE A 145 2.66 -1.26 17.77
CA ILE A 145 3.82 -0.70 17.06
C ILE A 145 3.56 0.76 16.67
N ASP A 146 2.33 1.11 16.38
CA ASP A 146 1.92 2.44 15.92
C ASP A 146 0.50 2.76 16.40
N THR A 147 0.17 4.04 16.45
CA THR A 147 -1.20 4.51 16.70
C THR A 147 -1.62 5.37 15.52
N GLU A 148 -2.77 5.04 14.92
CA GLU A 148 -3.34 5.86 13.85
C GLU A 148 -4.62 6.52 14.36
N GLU A 149 -4.73 7.82 14.13
CA GLU A 149 -5.94 8.56 14.47
C GLU A 149 -7.09 8.14 13.56
N LEU A 150 -8.27 7.93 14.15
CA LEU A 150 -9.47 7.53 13.39
C LEU A 150 -9.82 8.53 12.28
N ALA A 151 -9.67 9.82 12.56
CA ALA A 151 -9.88 10.86 11.56
C ALA A 151 -8.94 10.72 10.34
N HIS A 152 -7.68 10.32 10.58
CA HIS A 152 -6.72 10.07 9.51
C HIS A 152 -7.08 8.82 8.69
N LEU A 153 -7.49 7.73 9.34
CA LEU A 153 -7.94 6.52 8.63
C LEU A 153 -9.18 6.76 7.78
N ARG A 154 -10.15 7.55 8.29
CA ARG A 154 -11.32 7.98 7.53
C ARG A 154 -10.94 8.84 6.32
N ALA A 155 -9.99 9.77 6.48
CA ALA A 155 -9.49 10.59 5.38
C ALA A 155 -8.77 9.75 4.32
N LEU A 156 -8.01 8.71 4.71
CA LEU A 156 -7.37 7.78 3.79
C LEU A 156 -8.41 6.96 3.00
N ASP A 157 -9.43 6.40 3.67
CA ASP A 157 -10.48 5.63 2.99
C ASP A 157 -11.24 6.51 1.97
N ALA A 158 -11.65 7.70 2.40
CA ALA A 158 -12.31 8.66 1.51
C ALA A 158 -11.42 9.04 0.31
N ALA A 159 -10.11 9.24 0.53
CA ALA A 159 -9.17 9.57 -0.53
C ALA A 159 -8.96 8.40 -1.52
N TYR A 160 -8.98 7.13 -1.05
CA TYR A 160 -8.97 5.97 -1.96
C TYR A 160 -10.20 5.94 -2.84
N ARG A 161 -11.41 6.10 -2.25
CA ARG A 161 -12.69 6.06 -2.97
C ARG A 161 -12.85 7.23 -3.96
N ALA A 162 -12.17 8.35 -3.72
CA ALA A 162 -12.14 9.51 -4.60
C ALA A 162 -11.12 9.41 -5.74
N LEU A 163 -10.31 8.35 -5.81
CA LEU A 163 -9.38 8.15 -6.93
C LEU A 163 -10.14 7.93 -8.24
N PRO A 164 -9.76 8.58 -9.35
CA PRO A 164 -10.33 8.30 -10.67
C PRO A 164 -10.23 6.83 -11.09
N GLU A 165 -9.22 6.13 -10.59
CA GLU A 165 -9.00 4.71 -10.87
C GLU A 165 -9.82 3.76 -10.00
N PHE A 166 -10.42 4.23 -8.92
CA PHE A 166 -11.16 3.40 -7.96
C PHE A 166 -12.22 2.50 -8.59
N PRO A 167 -13.01 2.95 -9.62
CA PRO A 167 -13.97 2.08 -10.28
C PRO A 167 -13.36 0.83 -10.96
N SER A 168 -12.05 0.83 -11.21
CA SER A 168 -11.33 -0.32 -11.77
C SER A 168 -10.76 -1.27 -10.71
N PHE A 169 -10.86 -0.94 -9.44
CA PHE A 169 -10.36 -1.76 -8.35
C PHE A 169 -11.38 -2.86 -7.99
N VAL A 170 -10.87 -4.04 -7.70
CA VAL A 170 -11.67 -5.11 -7.07
C VAL A 170 -11.80 -4.79 -5.59
N VAL A 171 -13.00 -4.41 -5.18
CA VAL A 171 -13.28 -4.10 -3.77
C VAL A 171 -13.55 -5.41 -3.02
N LEU A 172 -12.78 -5.68 -1.97
CA LEU A 172 -12.91 -6.84 -1.12
C LEU A 172 -13.27 -6.41 0.30
N ASP A 173 -14.14 -7.17 0.95
CA ASP A 173 -14.51 -6.92 2.34
C ASP A 173 -13.30 -7.24 3.26
N GLY A 174 -12.66 -6.19 3.75
CA GLY A 174 -11.51 -6.30 4.65
C GLY A 174 -11.91 -6.55 6.12
N ASP A 175 -13.21 -6.49 6.44
CA ASP A 175 -13.73 -6.80 7.78
C ASP A 175 -14.09 -8.29 7.93
N ALA A 176 -14.21 -9.02 6.82
CA ALA A 176 -14.39 -10.46 6.80
C ALA A 176 -13.20 -11.21 7.45
N THR A 177 -13.40 -12.49 7.72
CA THR A 177 -12.33 -13.35 8.26
C THR A 177 -11.14 -13.45 7.31
N PRO A 178 -9.93 -13.69 7.81
CA PRO A 178 -8.74 -13.83 6.97
C PRO A 178 -8.90 -14.85 5.82
N ASP A 179 -9.63 -15.94 6.06
CA ASP A 179 -9.84 -17.00 5.07
C ASP A 179 -10.84 -16.58 4.00
N GLU A 180 -11.90 -15.86 4.36
CA GLU A 180 -12.86 -15.30 3.41
C GLU A 180 -12.19 -14.26 2.50
N VAL A 181 -11.36 -13.37 3.08
CA VAL A 181 -10.56 -12.41 2.30
C VAL A 181 -9.60 -13.15 1.36
N ALA A 182 -8.94 -14.20 1.84
CA ALA A 182 -8.04 -15.03 1.04
C ALA A 182 -8.78 -15.68 -0.15
N ALA A 183 -9.95 -16.27 0.09
CA ALA A 183 -10.78 -16.86 -0.96
C ALA A 183 -11.27 -15.82 -1.97
N ALA A 184 -11.64 -14.62 -1.52
CA ALA A 184 -12.05 -13.52 -2.40
C ALA A 184 -10.87 -13.04 -3.27
N LEU A 185 -9.66 -12.91 -2.69
CA LEU A 185 -8.44 -12.61 -3.43
C LEU A 185 -8.13 -13.67 -4.48
N ASP A 186 -8.23 -14.95 -4.13
CA ASP A 186 -7.98 -16.04 -5.06
C ASP A 186 -8.94 -16.00 -6.25
N ARG A 187 -10.21 -15.70 -6.01
CA ARG A 187 -11.20 -15.48 -7.11
C ARG A 187 -10.83 -14.28 -7.98
N ALA A 188 -10.42 -13.16 -7.37
CA ALA A 188 -10.05 -11.94 -8.11
C ALA A 188 -8.84 -12.14 -9.02
N VAL A 189 -7.88 -13.00 -8.64
CA VAL A 189 -6.65 -13.24 -9.41
C VAL A 189 -6.72 -14.48 -10.31
N SER A 190 -7.75 -15.32 -10.16
CA SER A 190 -7.92 -16.57 -10.92
C SER A 190 -7.76 -16.40 -12.44
N PRO A 191 -8.32 -15.35 -13.10
CA PRO A 191 -8.14 -15.16 -14.53
C PRO A 191 -6.69 -14.96 -14.97
N LEU A 192 -5.79 -14.61 -14.06
CA LEU A 192 -4.37 -14.40 -14.34
C LEU A 192 -3.52 -15.66 -14.19
N VAL A 193 -4.10 -16.72 -13.60
CA VAL A 193 -3.38 -17.94 -13.22
C VAL A 193 -3.71 -19.07 -14.19
N THR A 194 -4.83 -18.99 -14.90
CA THR A 194 -5.35 -20.01 -15.83
C THR A 194 -5.04 -19.71 -17.30
N GLY A 195 -4.37 -18.65 -17.62
CA GLY A 195 -3.90 -18.26 -18.95
C GLY A 195 -2.39 -18.36 -19.05
#